data_0972925840efe361c67fd6a0e0cf4ede
#
_entry.id   0972925840efe361c67fd6a0e0cf4ede
#
_cell.length_a   1.000
_cell.length_b   1.000
_cell.length_c   1.000
_cell.angle_alpha   90.00
_cell.angle_beta   90.00
_cell.angle_gamma   90.00
#
_symmetry.space_group_name_H-M   'P 1'
#
loop_
_entity.id
_entity.type
_entity.pdbx_description
1 polymer ?
#
loop_
_entity_poly.entity_id
_entity_poly.type
_entity_poly.pdbx_seq_one_letter_code
_entity_poly.pdbx_strand_id
1 'polypeptide(L)' 'MFVQIAPHVKVFLTNTQVEFVNKYKDKESFRSTDLLPEEVEIAKILGDKSIFVRKKLDIGVQYALNRRIKFVKNDQKKYT' A
#
# COMPACT_ATOMS: atom_id res chain seq x y z
N MET A 1 0.53 2.87 -11.94
CA MET A 1 -0.86 2.93 -11.44
C MET A 1 -0.96 4.01 -10.39
N PHE A 2 -2.03 4.79 -10.42
CA PHE A 2 -2.24 5.83 -9.42
C PHE A 2 -3.25 5.38 -8.38
N VAL A 3 -3.00 5.78 -7.14
CA VAL A 3 -3.91 5.51 -6.04
C VAL A 3 -4.24 6.83 -5.37
N GLN A 4 -5.52 7.08 -5.15
CA GLN A 4 -5.97 8.29 -4.49
C GLN A 4 -5.99 8.05 -2.98
N ILE A 5 -5.21 8.82 -2.24
CA ILE A 5 -5.11 8.66 -0.78
C ILE A 5 -5.93 9.71 -0.04
N ALA A 6 -6.35 10.76 -0.74
CA ALA A 6 -7.17 11.82 -0.18
C ALA A 6 -7.79 12.56 -1.36
N PRO A 7 -8.84 13.36 -1.14
CA PRO A 7 -9.39 14.16 -2.22
C PRO A 7 -8.28 15.00 -2.86
N HIS A 8 -8.14 14.89 -4.18
CA HIS A 8 -7.15 15.63 -4.96
C HIS A 8 -5.69 15.24 -4.69
N VAL A 9 -5.44 14.15 -3.95
CA VAL A 9 -4.08 13.69 -3.69
C VAL A 9 -3.95 12.27 -4.23
N LYS A 10 -3.07 12.10 -5.22
CA LYS A 10 -2.80 10.80 -5.83
C LYS A 10 -1.32 10.50 -5.71
N VAL A 11 -0.99 9.22 -5.53
CA VAL A 11 0.39 8.76 -5.52
C VAL A 11 0.54 7.68 -6.58
N PHE A 12 1.72 7.62 -7.18
CA PHE A 12 2.01 6.62 -8.21
C PHE A 12 2.63 5.38 -7.57
N LEU A 13 2.16 4.20 -7.98
CA LEU A 13 2.74 2.94 -7.55
C LEU A 13 3.37 2.23 -8.75
N THR A 14 4.55 1.70 -8.54
CA THR A 14 5.20 0.85 -9.54
C THR A 14 4.51 -0.50 -9.57
N ASN A 15 4.79 -1.29 -10.62
CA ASN A 15 4.21 -2.63 -10.73
C ASN A 15 4.55 -3.50 -9.53
N THR A 16 5.80 -3.42 -9.04
CA THR A 16 6.22 -4.18 -7.87
C THR A 16 5.41 -3.78 -6.64
N GLN A 17 5.17 -2.49 -6.48
CA GLN A 17 4.39 -1.98 -5.35
C GLN A 17 2.94 -2.41 -5.44
N VAL A 18 2.37 -2.39 -6.65
CA VAL A 18 0.99 -2.85 -6.85
C VAL A 18 0.86 -4.32 -6.50
N GLU A 19 1.83 -5.14 -6.93
CA GLU A 19 1.80 -6.56 -6.60
C GLU A 19 1.87 -6.80 -5.10
N PHE A 20 2.69 -6.01 -4.40
CA PHE A 20 2.79 -6.12 -2.96
C PHE A 20 1.46 -5.77 -2.29
N VAL A 21 0.83 -4.69 -2.72
CA VAL A 21 -0.47 -4.28 -2.18
C VAL A 21 -1.51 -5.37 -2.41
N ASN A 22 -1.54 -5.94 -3.63
CA ASN A 22 -2.50 -7.00 -3.94
C ASN A 22 -2.27 -8.24 -3.10
N LYS A 23 -1.01 -8.53 -2.77
CA LYS A 23 -0.67 -9.68 -1.95
C LYS A 23 -1.21 -9.54 -0.52
N TYR A 24 -1.23 -8.33 0.00
CA TYR A 24 -1.58 -8.10 1.41
C TYR A 24 -2.90 -7.38 1.63
N LYS A 25 -3.61 -7.00 0.57
CA LYS A 25 -4.82 -6.18 0.73
C LYS A 25 -5.94 -6.90 1.48
N ASP A 26 -5.97 -8.22 1.40
CA ASP A 26 -7.02 -9.00 2.05
C ASP A 26 -6.68 -9.34 3.49
N LYS A 27 -5.47 -9.03 3.94
CA LYS A 27 -5.08 -9.25 5.31
C LYS A 27 -5.45 -8.02 6.13
N GLU A 28 -5.91 -8.25 7.35
CA GLU A 28 -6.23 -7.16 8.24
C GLU A 28 -4.99 -6.35 8.60
N SER A 29 -3.90 -7.06 8.86
CA SER A 29 -2.61 -6.43 9.14
C SER A 29 -1.50 -7.46 8.95
N PHE A 30 -0.26 -6.96 8.87
CA PHE A 30 0.91 -7.82 8.83
C PHE A 30 2.06 -7.10 9.50
N ARG A 31 3.08 -7.86 9.92
CA ARG A 31 4.21 -7.30 10.65
C ARG A 31 5.45 -7.32 9.78
N SER A 32 6.34 -6.37 10.01
CA SER A 32 7.60 -6.32 9.29
C SER A 32 8.41 -7.60 9.49
N THR A 33 8.27 -8.26 10.64
CA THR A 33 8.97 -9.51 10.91
C THR A 33 8.47 -10.67 10.06
N ASP A 34 7.28 -10.54 9.46
CA ASP A 34 6.74 -11.58 8.58
C ASP A 34 7.17 -11.41 7.13
N LEU A 35 7.92 -10.36 6.82
CA LEU A 35 8.27 -10.02 5.46
C LEU A 35 9.66 -10.49 5.10
N LEU A 36 9.87 -10.78 3.83
CA LEU A 36 11.20 -11.01 3.30
C LEU A 36 11.99 -9.69 3.33
N PRO A 37 13.34 -9.75 3.35
CA PRO A 37 14.11 -8.50 3.40
C PRO A 37 13.77 -7.51 2.32
N GLU A 38 13.55 -7.95 1.08
CA GLU A 38 13.19 -7.05 -0.01
C GLU A 38 11.79 -6.49 0.17
N GLU A 39 10.92 -7.21 0.85
CA GLU A 39 9.56 -6.73 1.10
C GLU A 39 9.51 -5.66 2.18
N VAL A 40 10.45 -5.71 3.12
CA VAL A 40 10.50 -4.70 4.19
C VAL A 40 10.67 -3.31 3.59
N GLU A 41 11.55 -3.19 2.59
CA GLU A 41 11.79 -1.89 1.95
C GLU A 41 10.55 -1.42 1.20
N ILE A 42 9.88 -2.33 0.50
CA ILE A 42 8.65 -1.99 -0.23
C ILE A 42 7.58 -1.50 0.75
N ALA A 43 7.42 -2.20 1.87
CA ALA A 43 6.43 -1.80 2.88
C ALA A 43 6.74 -0.43 3.46
N LYS A 44 8.02 -0.13 3.69
CA LYS A 44 8.40 1.19 4.19
C LYS A 44 8.03 2.29 3.21
N ILE A 45 8.33 2.08 1.94
CA ILE A 45 8.02 3.06 0.91
C ILE A 45 6.51 3.27 0.82
N LEU A 46 5.74 2.19 0.85
CA LEU A 46 4.29 2.29 0.79
C LEU A 46 3.71 2.96 2.04
N GLY A 47 4.34 2.75 3.19
CA GLY A 47 3.97 3.47 4.40
C GLY A 47 4.20 4.97 4.26
N ASP A 48 5.32 5.35 3.64
CA ASP A 48 5.64 6.75 3.41
C ASP A 48 4.67 7.38 2.40
N LYS A 49 4.12 6.59 1.49
CA LYS A 49 3.13 7.06 0.52
C LYS A 49 1.71 7.04 1.07
N SER A 50 1.54 6.66 2.34
CA SER A 50 0.23 6.57 3.00
C SER A 50 -0.66 5.47 2.45
N ILE A 51 -0.08 4.49 1.76
CA ILE A 51 -0.81 3.33 1.29
C ILE A 51 -1.07 2.36 2.44
N PHE A 52 -0.08 2.20 3.34
CA PHE A 52 -0.22 1.43 4.56
C PHE A 52 -0.11 2.36 5.76
N VAL A 53 -0.88 2.06 6.79
CA VAL A 53 -0.78 2.73 8.08
C VAL A 53 0.20 1.92 8.93
N ARG A 54 1.16 2.60 9.53
CA ARG A 54 2.18 1.95 10.35
C ARG A 54 1.87 2.12 11.83
N LYS A 55 2.10 1.05 12.58
CA LYS A 55 2.03 1.11 14.03
C LYS A 55 3.31 0.50 14.59
N LYS A 56 4.05 1.28 15.36
CA LYS A 56 5.30 0.80 15.95
C LYS A 56 4.99 -0.16 17.08
N LEU A 57 5.65 -1.32 17.07
CA LEU A 57 5.54 -2.33 18.11
C LEU A 57 6.85 -2.41 18.87
N ASP A 58 6.85 -3.17 19.98
CA ASP A 58 8.08 -3.42 20.71
C ASP A 58 9.12 -4.08 19.82
N ILE A 59 8.68 -4.98 18.94
CA ILE A 59 9.55 -5.62 17.98
C ILE A 59 8.95 -5.39 16.59
N GLY A 60 9.62 -4.55 15.80
CA GLY A 60 9.19 -4.31 14.42
C GLY A 60 8.04 -3.32 14.29
N VAL A 61 7.38 -3.39 13.17
CA VAL A 61 6.30 -2.47 12.81
C VAL A 61 5.14 -3.29 12.27
N GLN A 62 3.93 -2.90 12.63
CA GLN A 62 2.72 -3.49 12.08
C GLN A 62 2.18 -2.58 11.00
N TYR A 63 1.82 -3.16 9.88
CA TYR A 63 1.25 -2.44 8.74
C TYR A 63 -0.19 -2.90 8.52
N ALA A 64 -1.04 -1.95 8.15
CA ALA A 64 -2.41 -2.25 7.75
C ALA A 64 -2.75 -1.38 6.54
N LEU A 65 -3.52 -1.90 5.61
CA LEU A 65 -3.91 -1.13 4.44
C LEU A 65 -4.74 0.07 4.87
N ASN A 66 -4.41 1.22 4.31
CA ASN A 66 -5.19 2.43 4.55
C ASN A 66 -6.53 2.26 3.84
N ARG A 67 -7.60 2.11 4.59
CA ARG A 67 -8.93 1.83 4.03
C ARG A 67 -9.54 3.02 3.32
N ARG A 68 -8.91 4.19 3.42
CA ARG A 68 -9.42 5.38 2.76
C ARG A 68 -8.89 5.54 1.34
N ILE A 69 -7.95 4.68 0.91
CA ILE A 69 -7.40 4.80 -0.42
C ILE A 69 -8.39 4.28 -1.45
N LYS A 70 -8.29 4.83 -2.66
CA LYS A 70 -9.07 4.38 -3.79
C LYS A 70 -8.14 4.16 -4.96
N PHE A 71 -8.23 2.98 -5.56
CA PHE A 71 -7.46 2.71 -6.76
C PHE A 71 -8.12 3.40 -7.94
N VAL A 72 -7.33 4.18 -8.67
CA VAL A 72 -7.82 4.89 -9.82
C VAL A 72 -7.69 3.97 -11.02
N LYS A 73 -8.82 3.57 -11.58
CA LYS A 73 -8.81 2.70 -12.73
C LYS A 73 -8.65 3.52 -13.99
N ASN A 74 -7.78 3.06 -14.85
CA ASN A 74 -7.55 3.78 -16.08
C ASN A 74 -8.59 3.49 -17.10
N ASP A 75 -9.31 2.47 -16.89
CA ASP A 75 -10.24 2.07 -17.85
C ASP A 75 -11.48 2.77 -17.75
N GLN A 76 -11.38 3.55 -17.26
CA GLN A 76 -12.39 4.21 -17.36
C GLN A 76 -12.68 4.56 -18.67
N LYS A 77 -12.16 4.01 -19.10
CA LYS A 77 -12.31 4.27 -19.98
C LYS A 77 -13.30 3.97 -20.43
N LYS A 78 -13.55 3.90 -19.74
CA LYS A 78 -14.31 3.77 -19.82
C LYS A 78 -14.93 4.41 -20.43
N TYR A 79 -14.83 4.66 -20.83
CA TYR A 79 -14.98 5.11 -21.32
C TYR A 79 -15.16 4.96 -22.14
N THR A 80 -14.90 4.75 -22.12
CA THR A 80 -15.01 4.53 -22.79
C THR A 80 -15.52 4.42 -22.97
#